data_229a3ec3d179a441311518c5f8b97255
#
_entry.id   229a3ec3d179a441311518c5f8b97255
#
_cell.length_a   1.000
_cell.length_b   1.000
_cell.length_c   1.000
_cell.angle_alpha   90.00
_cell.angle_beta   90.00
_cell.angle_gamma   90.00
#
_symmetry.space_group_name_H-M   'P 1'
#
loop_
_entity.id
_entity.type
_entity.pdbx_description
1 polymer ?
#
loop_
_entity_poly.entity_id
_entity_poly.type
_entity_poly.pdbx_seq_one_letter_code
_entity_poly.pdbx_strand_id
1 'polypeptide(L)'
;MVNLKVKLCGIALDNPVIPASGTFGYGSEYAELYDINCLGSFSFKGTTLEPRFGNPTPRIAECPDGMINAVGLQNPGVDAVIREELPALRRIFHKPVMANVSGFSVSDYVETVAKFEADEAASSQIGWYEINISCPNVHGGGMAFGTSAQAAAEVTAAVRRTTDKPLLLKLSPNVTDITEIARACEAAGADGISLINTLLGMRVDLKTKRPVIANKMGGFSGHAILPVALRMVWQVYEAVKLPIVGMGGVSSAEEVIEMMLAGATAVEIGAANLVDPFACKRIIEALPTVCESYGITKLEEIIGGGH
;
A
#
# COMPACT_ATOMS: atom_id res chain seq x y z
N MET A 1 22.75 18.71 7.60
CA MET A 1 22.18 17.82 6.58
C MET A 1 21.23 16.85 7.29
N VAL A 2 19.98 16.82 6.90
CA VAL A 2 18.93 15.98 7.51
C VAL A 2 19.16 14.50 7.16
N ASN A 3 18.98 13.61 8.12
CA ASN A 3 19.00 12.17 7.89
C ASN A 3 17.56 11.69 7.61
N LEU A 4 17.31 11.31 6.35
CA LEU A 4 16.00 10.81 5.91
C LEU A 4 15.83 9.30 6.09
N LYS A 5 16.87 8.57 6.48
CA LYS A 5 16.84 7.11 6.60
C LYS A 5 15.89 6.66 7.69
N VAL A 6 15.17 5.56 7.39
CA VAL A 6 14.31 4.85 8.35
C VAL A 6 14.54 3.34 8.22
N LYS A 7 14.05 2.58 9.19
CA LYS A 7 14.15 1.12 9.17
C LYS A 7 12.76 0.48 9.27
N LEU A 8 12.34 -0.23 8.23
CA LEU A 8 11.04 -0.91 8.18
C LEU A 8 11.25 -2.43 8.32
N CYS A 9 10.72 -3.03 9.38
CA CYS A 9 10.84 -4.47 9.67
C CYS A 9 12.28 -5.00 9.50
N GLY A 10 13.28 -4.25 9.98
CA GLY A 10 14.68 -4.64 9.89
C GLY A 10 15.42 -4.23 8.62
N ILE A 11 14.74 -3.82 7.56
CA ILE A 11 15.35 -3.39 6.28
C ILE A 11 15.49 -1.87 6.25
N ALA A 12 16.68 -1.39 5.91
CA ALA A 12 16.98 0.04 5.83
C ALA A 12 16.42 0.64 4.53
N LEU A 13 15.79 1.80 4.64
CA LEU A 13 15.32 2.65 3.55
C LEU A 13 16.11 3.96 3.56
N ASP A 14 16.50 4.47 2.40
CA ASP A 14 17.21 5.76 2.28
C ASP A 14 16.32 6.97 2.64
N ASN A 15 15.02 6.81 2.47
CA ASN A 15 13.95 7.74 2.86
C ASN A 15 12.63 6.96 3.05
N PRO A 16 11.61 7.54 3.71
CA PRO A 16 10.37 6.83 4.02
C PRO A 16 9.36 6.72 2.87
N VAL A 17 9.64 7.29 1.70
CA VAL A 17 8.64 7.43 0.61
C VAL A 17 8.62 6.19 -0.29
N ILE A 18 7.44 5.60 -0.42
CA ILE A 18 7.15 4.40 -1.20
C ILE A 18 5.94 4.68 -2.10
N PRO A 19 5.98 4.47 -3.42
CA PRO A 19 4.76 4.47 -4.22
C PRO A 19 3.80 3.36 -3.81
N ALA A 20 2.51 3.70 -3.60
CA ALA A 20 1.48 2.74 -3.22
C ALA A 20 1.14 1.79 -4.38
N SER A 21 0.93 0.53 -4.06
CA SER A 21 0.49 -0.49 -5.03
C SER A 21 -0.77 -0.05 -5.78
N GLY A 22 -0.75 -0.25 -7.09
CA GLY A 22 -1.85 0.10 -8.00
C GLY A 22 -1.79 1.52 -8.57
N THR A 23 -0.82 2.34 -8.17
CA THR A 23 -0.62 3.70 -8.70
C THR A 23 0.72 3.87 -9.42
N PHE A 24 1.56 2.85 -9.45
CA PHE A 24 2.91 2.89 -9.99
C PHE A 24 3.25 1.67 -10.90
N GLY A 25 2.26 0.83 -11.20
CA GLY A 25 2.44 -0.37 -12.03
C GLY A 25 3.53 -1.30 -11.51
N TYR A 26 4.48 -1.63 -12.38
CA TYR A 26 5.74 -2.31 -12.07
C TYR A 26 6.95 -1.38 -12.25
N GLY A 27 6.74 -0.06 -12.32
CA GLY A 27 7.77 0.97 -12.33
C GLY A 27 8.31 1.35 -13.71
N SER A 28 8.07 0.57 -14.74
CA SER A 28 8.64 0.79 -16.09
C SER A 28 8.28 2.16 -16.66
N GLU A 29 7.01 2.54 -16.60
CA GLU A 29 6.50 3.81 -17.14
C GLU A 29 7.08 5.02 -16.39
N TYR A 30 7.25 4.88 -15.08
CA TYR A 30 7.85 5.95 -14.26
C TYR A 30 9.36 6.06 -14.43
N ALA A 31 10.05 4.93 -14.68
CA ALA A 31 11.48 4.93 -14.95
C ALA A 31 11.84 5.63 -16.27
N GLU A 32 10.91 5.75 -17.21
CA GLU A 32 11.08 6.57 -18.41
C GLU A 32 11.05 8.09 -18.11
N LEU A 33 10.45 8.49 -16.97
CA LEU A 33 10.31 9.89 -16.61
C LEU A 33 11.44 10.38 -15.68
N TYR A 34 11.91 9.53 -14.75
CA TYR A 34 12.98 9.85 -13.82
C TYR A 34 13.64 8.60 -13.24
N ASP A 35 14.81 8.76 -12.62
CA ASP A 35 15.48 7.67 -11.92
C ASP A 35 14.70 7.31 -10.65
N ILE A 36 13.94 6.20 -10.71
CA ILE A 36 13.11 5.71 -9.61
C ILE A 36 13.93 5.18 -8.42
N ASN A 37 15.26 5.03 -8.54
CA ASN A 37 16.13 4.67 -7.41
C ASN A 37 16.21 5.76 -6.34
N CYS A 38 15.65 6.96 -6.56
CA CYS A 38 15.46 7.96 -5.51
C CYS A 38 14.44 7.52 -4.44
N LEU A 39 13.51 6.61 -4.77
CA LEU A 39 12.49 6.10 -3.85
C LEU A 39 13.12 5.30 -2.70
N GLY A 40 12.48 5.30 -1.53
CA GLY A 40 12.90 4.46 -0.40
C GLY A 40 12.73 2.98 -0.71
N SER A 41 11.58 2.62 -1.25
CA SER A 41 11.24 1.31 -1.80
C SER A 41 10.13 1.48 -2.84
N PHE A 42 9.52 0.37 -3.26
CA PHE A 42 8.51 0.34 -4.28
C PHE A 42 7.51 -0.79 -3.99
N SER A 43 6.22 -0.45 -3.85
CA SER A 43 5.15 -1.46 -3.73
C SER A 43 4.54 -1.69 -5.11
N PHE A 44 4.82 -2.84 -5.72
CA PHE A 44 4.35 -3.12 -7.07
C PHE A 44 2.85 -3.50 -7.10
N LYS A 45 2.29 -3.53 -8.31
CA LYS A 45 0.89 -3.84 -8.55
C LYS A 45 0.45 -5.13 -7.87
N GLY A 46 -0.67 -5.05 -7.12
CA GLY A 46 -1.26 -6.20 -6.44
C GLY A 46 -1.43 -7.40 -7.35
N THR A 47 -0.74 -8.48 -6.99
CA THR A 47 -0.64 -9.72 -7.77
C THR A 47 -1.58 -10.76 -7.20
N THR A 48 -2.31 -11.45 -8.07
CA THR A 48 -3.17 -12.59 -7.74
C THR A 48 -2.57 -13.88 -8.29
N LEU A 49 -3.01 -15.03 -7.77
CA LEU A 49 -2.55 -16.35 -8.23
C LEU A 49 -2.75 -16.48 -9.75
N GLU A 50 -3.96 -16.21 -10.22
CA GLU A 50 -4.33 -16.24 -11.62
C GLU A 50 -4.42 -14.81 -12.20
N PRO A 51 -4.22 -14.64 -13.54
CA PRO A 51 -4.39 -13.35 -14.20
C PRO A 51 -5.82 -12.82 -14.11
N ARG A 52 -5.96 -11.49 -14.02
CA ARG A 52 -7.25 -10.82 -13.95
C ARG A 52 -7.35 -9.65 -14.92
N PHE A 53 -8.45 -9.58 -15.67
CA PHE A 53 -8.76 -8.45 -16.55
C PHE A 53 -9.33 -7.24 -15.79
N GLY A 54 -9.78 -7.45 -14.54
CA GLY A 54 -10.45 -6.42 -13.74
C GLY A 54 -11.94 -6.30 -14.06
N ASN A 55 -12.56 -5.26 -13.52
CA ASN A 55 -13.98 -4.99 -13.66
C ASN A 55 -14.31 -4.30 -14.99
N PRO A 56 -15.59 -4.33 -15.44
CA PRO A 56 -16.07 -3.58 -16.60
C PRO A 56 -15.83 -2.06 -16.46
N THR A 57 -15.62 -1.40 -17.59
CA THR A 57 -15.50 0.07 -17.69
C THR A 57 -16.88 0.73 -17.82
N PRO A 58 -17.04 2.01 -17.41
CA PRO A 58 -16.06 2.87 -16.76
C PRO A 58 -15.80 2.40 -15.32
N ARG A 59 -14.54 2.36 -14.90
CA ARG A 59 -14.15 1.84 -13.59
C ARG A 59 -13.29 2.78 -12.76
N ILE A 60 -13.08 3.99 -13.28
CA ILE A 60 -12.38 5.11 -12.64
C ILE A 60 -13.18 6.37 -12.94
N ALA A 61 -13.31 7.26 -11.96
CA ALA A 61 -13.90 8.58 -12.12
C ALA A 61 -13.28 9.58 -11.15
N GLU A 62 -13.09 10.81 -11.63
CA GLU A 62 -12.62 11.91 -10.81
C GLU A 62 -13.72 12.38 -9.84
N CYS A 63 -13.27 12.86 -8.67
CA CYS A 63 -14.07 13.51 -7.64
C CYS A 63 -13.39 14.80 -7.20
N PRO A 64 -14.09 15.75 -6.56
CA PRO A 64 -13.42 16.84 -5.85
C PRO A 64 -12.38 16.26 -4.88
N ASP A 65 -11.13 16.75 -4.99
CA ASP A 65 -9.99 16.37 -4.15
C ASP A 65 -9.67 14.86 -4.10
N GLY A 66 -10.07 14.12 -5.17
CA GLY A 66 -9.79 12.69 -5.22
C GLY A 66 -10.37 11.98 -6.43
N MET A 67 -10.44 10.66 -6.31
CA MET A 67 -10.96 9.78 -7.35
C MET A 67 -11.68 8.57 -6.77
N ILE A 68 -12.63 8.02 -7.51
CA ILE A 68 -13.26 6.73 -7.24
C ILE A 68 -12.76 5.71 -8.25
N ASN A 69 -12.36 4.53 -7.79
CA ASN A 69 -11.98 3.44 -8.65
C ASN A 69 -12.60 2.10 -8.21
N ALA A 70 -12.87 1.27 -9.19
CA ALA A 70 -13.22 -0.14 -9.04
C ALA A 70 -12.50 -0.94 -10.13
N VAL A 71 -11.17 -0.83 -10.19
CA VAL A 71 -10.34 -1.50 -11.22
C VAL A 71 -10.47 -3.01 -11.15
N GLY A 72 -10.64 -3.59 -9.96
CA GLY A 72 -10.90 -5.03 -9.79
C GLY A 72 -9.66 -5.90 -9.90
N LEU A 73 -8.52 -5.43 -9.38
CA LEU A 73 -7.25 -6.15 -9.33
C LEU A 73 -6.74 -6.61 -10.71
N GLN A 74 -6.88 -5.78 -11.75
CA GLN A 74 -6.27 -6.11 -13.05
C GLN A 74 -4.77 -6.31 -12.88
N ASN A 75 -4.29 -7.53 -13.20
CA ASN A 75 -2.88 -7.90 -13.12
C ASN A 75 -2.62 -9.17 -13.95
N PRO A 76 -1.37 -9.44 -14.36
CA PRO A 76 -1.05 -10.57 -15.23
C PRO A 76 -0.95 -11.93 -14.52
N GLY A 77 -1.15 -12.00 -13.19
CA GLY A 77 -0.96 -13.21 -12.38
C GLY A 77 0.50 -13.45 -11.97
N VAL A 78 0.71 -14.20 -10.89
CA VAL A 78 2.02 -14.38 -10.26
C VAL A 78 3.07 -14.96 -11.21
N ASP A 79 2.70 -15.92 -12.06
CA ASP A 79 3.64 -16.56 -12.99
C ASP A 79 4.20 -15.57 -14.03
N ALA A 80 3.37 -14.66 -14.55
CA ALA A 80 3.84 -13.62 -15.46
C ALA A 80 4.66 -12.55 -14.71
N VAL A 81 4.27 -12.19 -13.48
CA VAL A 81 5.06 -11.26 -12.66
C VAL A 81 6.47 -11.78 -12.41
N ILE A 82 6.61 -13.05 -12.07
CA ILE A 82 7.92 -13.69 -11.85
C ILE A 82 8.72 -13.73 -13.15
N ARG A 83 8.09 -14.12 -14.26
CA ARG A 83 8.80 -14.36 -15.52
C ARG A 83 9.14 -13.08 -16.29
N GLU A 84 8.32 -12.03 -16.18
CA GLU A 84 8.40 -10.85 -17.04
C GLU A 84 8.61 -9.55 -16.26
N GLU A 85 7.76 -9.25 -15.26
CA GLU A 85 7.73 -7.96 -14.59
C GLU A 85 8.91 -7.77 -13.62
N LEU A 86 9.18 -8.74 -12.75
CA LEU A 86 10.31 -8.65 -11.80
C LEU A 86 11.68 -8.60 -12.51
N PRO A 87 11.95 -9.41 -13.54
CA PRO A 87 13.18 -9.24 -14.32
C PRO A 87 13.32 -7.89 -15.00
N ALA A 88 12.21 -7.30 -15.48
CA ALA A 88 12.21 -5.94 -16.04
C ALA A 88 12.49 -4.90 -14.96
N LEU A 89 11.80 -4.99 -13.82
CA LEU A 89 11.98 -4.09 -12.68
C LEU A 89 13.41 -4.13 -12.13
N ARG A 90 14.04 -5.30 -12.04
CA ARG A 90 15.41 -5.45 -11.54
C ARG A 90 16.44 -4.67 -12.36
N ARG A 91 16.18 -4.42 -13.64
CA ARG A 91 17.07 -3.63 -14.50
C ARG A 91 17.04 -2.14 -14.22
N ILE A 92 15.96 -1.65 -13.62
CA ILE A 92 15.68 -0.23 -13.42
C ILE A 92 15.60 0.17 -11.95
N PHE A 93 15.40 -0.79 -11.03
CA PHE A 93 15.31 -0.54 -9.58
C PHE A 93 16.15 -1.55 -8.80
N HIS A 94 17.08 -1.05 -7.97
CA HIS A 94 18.14 -1.85 -7.36
C HIS A 94 18.01 -2.02 -5.85
N LYS A 95 16.86 -1.68 -5.29
CA LYS A 95 16.55 -1.83 -3.86
C LYS A 95 15.53 -2.94 -3.64
N PRO A 96 15.40 -3.47 -2.42
CA PRO A 96 14.32 -4.39 -2.09
C PRO A 96 12.95 -3.79 -2.38
N VAL A 97 12.05 -4.59 -2.95
CA VAL A 97 10.68 -4.17 -3.29
C VAL A 97 9.66 -4.80 -2.35
N MET A 98 8.49 -4.18 -2.26
CA MET A 98 7.33 -4.69 -1.54
C MET A 98 6.40 -5.42 -2.51
N ALA A 99 6.23 -6.72 -2.29
CA ALA A 99 5.33 -7.55 -3.10
C ALA A 99 3.91 -7.42 -2.56
N ASN A 100 3.06 -6.63 -3.24
CA ASN A 100 1.64 -6.57 -2.90
C ASN A 100 0.92 -7.82 -3.43
N VAL A 101 0.34 -8.60 -2.53
CA VAL A 101 -0.37 -9.86 -2.84
C VAL A 101 -1.84 -9.72 -2.51
N SER A 102 -2.69 -10.13 -3.44
CA SER A 102 -4.15 -10.13 -3.29
C SER A 102 -4.72 -11.49 -3.63
N GLY A 103 -5.79 -11.89 -2.95
CA GLY A 103 -6.44 -13.18 -3.15
C GLY A 103 -7.93 -13.13 -2.82
N PHE A 104 -8.65 -14.20 -3.16
CA PHE A 104 -10.08 -14.39 -2.91
C PHE A 104 -10.36 -15.55 -1.95
N SER A 105 -9.33 -16.32 -1.64
CA SER A 105 -9.31 -17.39 -0.65
C SER A 105 -7.98 -17.37 0.10
N VAL A 106 -7.91 -18.00 1.26
CA VAL A 106 -6.66 -18.15 2.02
C VAL A 106 -5.60 -18.88 1.17
N SER A 107 -5.99 -19.89 0.39
CA SER A 107 -5.09 -20.61 -0.51
C SER A 107 -4.50 -19.72 -1.58
N ASP A 108 -5.26 -18.78 -2.17
CA ASP A 108 -4.72 -17.86 -3.18
C ASP A 108 -3.53 -17.05 -2.65
N TYR A 109 -3.63 -16.52 -1.41
CA TYR A 109 -2.54 -15.78 -0.78
C TYR A 109 -1.32 -16.68 -0.54
N VAL A 110 -1.55 -17.87 0.03
CA VAL A 110 -0.50 -18.84 0.35
C VAL A 110 0.23 -19.29 -0.92
N GLU A 111 -0.51 -19.69 -1.95
CA GLU A 111 0.06 -20.17 -3.20
C GLU A 111 0.80 -19.07 -3.98
N THR A 112 0.27 -17.84 -3.97
CA THR A 112 0.95 -16.69 -4.59
C THR A 112 2.29 -16.41 -3.92
N VAL A 113 2.33 -16.37 -2.58
CA VAL A 113 3.58 -16.16 -1.82
C VAL A 113 4.54 -17.34 -2.03
N ALA A 114 4.04 -18.58 -1.99
CA ALA A 114 4.86 -19.77 -2.22
C ALA A 114 5.53 -19.78 -3.60
N LYS A 115 4.85 -19.32 -4.64
CA LYS A 115 5.43 -19.18 -5.99
C LYS A 115 6.54 -18.13 -6.02
N PHE A 116 6.37 -16.98 -5.35
CA PHE A 116 7.44 -15.99 -5.24
C PHE A 116 8.66 -16.53 -4.48
N GLU A 117 8.44 -17.26 -3.39
CA GLU A 117 9.54 -17.85 -2.59
C GLU A 117 10.26 -18.99 -3.33
N ALA A 118 9.55 -19.73 -4.17
CA ALA A 118 10.14 -20.83 -4.95
C ALA A 118 11.07 -20.35 -6.08
N ASP A 119 10.92 -19.11 -6.56
CA ASP A 119 11.81 -18.50 -7.54
C ASP A 119 12.89 -17.67 -6.82
N GLU A 120 14.12 -18.16 -6.80
CA GLU A 120 15.25 -17.53 -6.10
C GLU A 120 15.47 -16.08 -6.54
N ALA A 121 15.30 -15.81 -7.83
CA ALA A 121 15.52 -14.48 -8.37
C ALA A 121 14.42 -13.50 -7.94
N ALA A 122 13.14 -13.92 -7.93
CA ALA A 122 12.03 -13.13 -7.43
C ALA A 122 12.16 -12.92 -5.92
N SER A 123 12.37 -14.00 -5.17
CA SER A 123 12.52 -13.96 -3.71
C SER A 123 13.65 -13.03 -3.27
N SER A 124 14.83 -13.07 -3.94
CA SER A 124 15.96 -12.19 -3.58
C SER A 124 15.68 -10.69 -3.77
N GLN A 125 14.76 -10.31 -4.66
CA GLN A 125 14.37 -8.92 -4.88
C GLN A 125 13.29 -8.44 -3.90
N ILE A 126 12.45 -9.35 -3.41
CA ILE A 126 11.35 -9.05 -2.48
C ILE A 126 11.91 -8.88 -1.06
N GLY A 127 11.75 -7.68 -0.49
CA GLY A 127 12.10 -7.40 0.90
C GLY A 127 10.94 -7.63 1.86
N TRP A 128 9.69 -7.37 1.41
CA TRP A 128 8.46 -7.49 2.21
C TRP A 128 7.33 -8.06 1.37
N TYR A 129 6.44 -8.80 2.00
CA TYR A 129 5.11 -9.08 1.47
C TYR A 129 4.09 -8.12 2.08
N GLU A 130 3.34 -7.41 1.23
CA GLU A 130 2.18 -6.62 1.63
C GLU A 130 0.91 -7.37 1.25
N ILE A 131 0.27 -8.01 2.22
CA ILE A 131 -0.94 -8.80 2.01
C ILE A 131 -2.16 -7.89 2.02
N ASN A 132 -2.74 -7.69 0.86
CA ASN A 132 -3.92 -6.86 0.68
C ASN A 132 -5.20 -7.62 1.03
N ILE A 133 -5.63 -7.51 2.29
CA ILE A 133 -6.88 -8.13 2.78
C ILE A 133 -8.11 -7.25 2.57
N SER A 134 -7.96 -6.10 1.92
CA SER A 134 -9.00 -5.07 1.80
C SER A 134 -9.95 -5.28 0.63
N CYS A 135 -9.94 -6.41 -0.08
CA CYS A 135 -10.72 -6.59 -1.30
C CYS A 135 -12.22 -6.78 -0.97
N PRO A 136 -13.11 -5.79 -1.24
CA PRO A 136 -14.51 -5.85 -0.83
C PRO A 136 -15.38 -6.71 -1.75
N ASN A 137 -14.84 -7.20 -2.87
CA ASN A 137 -15.61 -7.81 -3.95
C ASN A 137 -15.39 -9.32 -4.04
N VAL A 138 -15.81 -10.06 -3.03
CA VAL A 138 -15.99 -11.52 -3.16
C VAL A 138 -17.44 -11.78 -3.55
N HIS A 139 -17.75 -11.73 -4.84
CA HIS A 139 -18.99 -12.29 -5.36
C HIS A 139 -18.93 -13.81 -5.19
N GLY A 140 -19.72 -14.36 -4.25
CA GLY A 140 -19.81 -15.80 -4.04
C GLY A 140 -19.72 -16.26 -2.58
N GLY A 141 -20.02 -15.40 -1.62
CA GLY A 141 -20.15 -15.78 -0.19
C GLY A 141 -18.83 -15.84 0.59
N GLY A 142 -17.73 -15.32 0.05
CA GLY A 142 -16.47 -15.16 0.77
C GLY A 142 -16.54 -13.98 1.73
N MET A 143 -16.10 -14.19 2.99
CA MET A 143 -15.92 -13.12 3.96
C MET A 143 -14.93 -12.09 3.38
N ALA A 144 -15.24 -10.79 3.52
CA ALA A 144 -14.28 -9.74 3.27
C ALA A 144 -13.20 -9.83 4.35
N PHE A 145 -12.04 -10.39 4.02
CA PHE A 145 -10.95 -10.65 4.98
C PHE A 145 -10.56 -9.43 5.80
N GLY A 146 -10.66 -8.24 5.22
CA GLY A 146 -10.29 -6.99 5.89
C GLY A 146 -11.37 -6.39 6.80
N THR A 147 -12.54 -7.01 6.94
CA THR A 147 -13.63 -6.52 7.81
C THR A 147 -13.90 -7.43 9.01
N SER A 148 -13.15 -8.53 9.15
CA SER A 148 -13.23 -9.47 10.25
C SER A 148 -11.85 -9.74 10.84
N ALA A 149 -11.69 -9.50 12.13
CA ALA A 149 -10.45 -9.79 12.85
C ALA A 149 -10.05 -11.27 12.74
N GLN A 150 -11.03 -12.18 12.83
CA GLN A 150 -10.79 -13.61 12.69
C GLN A 150 -10.28 -13.97 11.29
N ALA A 151 -10.90 -13.46 10.24
CA ALA A 151 -10.51 -13.75 8.86
C ALA A 151 -9.13 -13.13 8.52
N ALA A 152 -8.84 -11.93 9.02
CA ALA A 152 -7.53 -11.29 8.90
C ALA A 152 -6.43 -12.11 9.58
N ALA A 153 -6.68 -12.60 10.79
CA ALA A 153 -5.76 -13.48 11.52
C ALA A 153 -5.53 -14.81 10.80
N GLU A 154 -6.56 -15.41 10.22
CA GLU A 154 -6.46 -16.67 9.48
C GLU A 154 -5.53 -16.53 8.27
N VAL A 155 -5.73 -15.49 7.44
CA VAL A 155 -4.86 -15.19 6.28
C VAL A 155 -3.44 -14.92 6.76
N THR A 156 -3.26 -14.08 7.81
CA THR A 156 -1.95 -13.75 8.36
C THR A 156 -1.19 -15.00 8.80
N ALA A 157 -1.81 -15.84 9.62
CA ALA A 157 -1.20 -17.07 10.12
C ALA A 157 -0.91 -18.08 9.00
N ALA A 158 -1.74 -18.14 7.96
CA ALA A 158 -1.53 -19.04 6.84
C ALA A 158 -0.33 -18.58 5.99
N VAL A 159 -0.26 -17.30 5.65
CA VAL A 159 0.87 -16.74 4.86
C VAL A 159 2.17 -16.77 5.68
N ARG A 160 2.12 -16.49 6.99
CA ARG A 160 3.31 -16.54 7.86
C ARG A 160 4.03 -17.91 7.80
N ARG A 161 3.30 -19.00 7.64
CA ARG A 161 3.90 -20.34 7.51
C ARG A 161 4.60 -20.59 6.17
N THR A 162 4.41 -19.71 5.21
CA THR A 162 4.92 -19.85 3.84
C THR A 162 6.23 -19.10 3.61
N THR A 163 6.51 -18.06 4.40
CA THR A 163 7.68 -17.20 4.21
C THR A 163 8.26 -16.75 5.54
N ASP A 164 9.58 -16.56 5.61
CA ASP A 164 10.26 -15.93 6.75
C ASP A 164 10.51 -14.43 6.54
N LYS A 165 10.16 -13.91 5.36
CA LYS A 165 10.29 -12.47 5.07
C LYS A 165 9.29 -11.64 5.86
N PRO A 166 9.60 -10.34 6.08
CA PRO A 166 8.67 -9.42 6.70
C PRO A 166 7.31 -9.40 6.01
N LEU A 167 6.26 -9.59 6.84
CA LEU A 167 4.86 -9.71 6.43
C LEU A 167 4.06 -8.52 6.94
N LEU A 168 3.60 -7.67 6.03
CA LEU A 168 2.73 -6.54 6.32
C LEU A 168 1.29 -6.86 5.91
N LEU A 169 0.32 -6.48 6.74
CA LEU A 169 -1.10 -6.60 6.42
C LEU A 169 -1.66 -5.24 6.03
N LYS A 170 -2.22 -5.13 4.81
CA LYS A 170 -2.82 -3.88 4.31
C LYS A 170 -4.29 -3.83 4.67
N LEU A 171 -4.61 -2.93 5.62
CA LEU A 171 -5.92 -2.84 6.25
C LEU A 171 -6.90 -1.96 5.48
N SER A 172 -8.18 -2.35 5.56
CA SER A 172 -9.32 -1.59 5.05
C SER A 172 -9.77 -0.53 6.05
N PRO A 173 -10.07 0.71 5.60
CA PRO A 173 -10.69 1.72 6.46
C PRO A 173 -12.20 1.51 6.66
N ASN A 174 -12.81 0.56 5.94
CA ASN A 174 -14.27 0.38 5.91
C ASN A 174 -14.74 -0.53 7.06
N VAL A 175 -14.31 -0.21 8.25
CA VAL A 175 -14.61 -0.90 9.51
C VAL A 175 -14.90 0.10 10.62
N THR A 176 -15.60 -0.33 11.65
CA THR A 176 -15.91 0.53 12.80
C THR A 176 -14.67 0.77 13.68
N ASP A 177 -13.90 -0.29 13.95
CA ASP A 177 -12.65 -0.23 14.70
C ASP A 177 -11.54 -0.98 13.95
N ILE A 178 -10.60 -0.22 13.39
CA ILE A 178 -9.45 -0.78 12.65
C ILE A 178 -8.43 -1.43 13.60
N THR A 179 -8.43 -1.04 14.87
CA THR A 179 -7.46 -1.55 15.86
C THR A 179 -7.71 -3.01 16.21
N GLU A 180 -8.95 -3.48 16.16
CA GLU A 180 -9.28 -4.90 16.33
C GLU A 180 -8.61 -5.76 15.26
N ILE A 181 -8.67 -5.32 14.00
CA ILE A 181 -8.03 -6.01 12.88
C ILE A 181 -6.51 -6.00 13.04
N ALA A 182 -5.94 -4.83 13.38
CA ALA A 182 -4.49 -4.68 13.56
C ALA A 182 -3.95 -5.62 14.67
N ARG A 183 -4.61 -5.65 15.83
CA ARG A 183 -4.23 -6.56 16.94
C ARG A 183 -4.33 -8.03 16.53
N ALA A 184 -5.36 -8.40 15.77
CA ALA A 184 -5.54 -9.76 15.31
C ALA A 184 -4.42 -10.19 14.34
N CYS A 185 -4.00 -9.29 13.43
CA CYS A 185 -2.86 -9.52 12.55
C CYS A 185 -1.54 -9.63 13.32
N GLU A 186 -1.29 -8.75 14.31
CA GLU A 186 -0.11 -8.83 15.17
C GLU A 186 -0.05 -10.16 15.91
N ALA A 187 -1.14 -10.57 16.56
CA ALA A 187 -1.24 -11.84 17.28
C ALA A 187 -1.06 -13.06 16.36
N ALA A 188 -1.39 -12.94 15.08
CA ALA A 188 -1.26 -13.99 14.07
C ALA A 188 0.13 -14.05 13.40
N GLY A 189 1.07 -13.15 13.75
CA GLY A 189 2.46 -13.18 13.29
C GLY A 189 2.78 -12.21 12.15
N ALA A 190 2.05 -11.10 12.00
CA ALA A 190 2.46 -10.00 11.15
C ALA A 190 3.72 -9.32 11.72
N ASP A 191 4.60 -8.82 10.85
CA ASP A 191 5.78 -8.02 11.20
C ASP A 191 5.55 -6.52 11.05
N GLY A 192 4.46 -6.13 10.39
CA GLY A 192 4.06 -4.74 10.19
C GLY A 192 2.62 -4.62 9.73
N ILE A 193 2.11 -3.38 9.78
CA ILE A 193 0.77 -3.04 9.31
C ILE A 193 0.90 -1.93 8.27
N SER A 194 0.20 -2.04 7.13
CA SER A 194 0.02 -0.93 6.20
C SER A 194 -1.45 -0.49 6.19
N LEU A 195 -1.70 0.79 6.21
CA LEU A 195 -3.03 1.38 6.22
C LEU A 195 -3.02 2.86 5.79
N ILE A 196 -4.04 3.32 5.11
CA ILE A 196 -5.34 2.70 4.84
C ILE A 196 -5.47 2.39 3.34
N ASN A 197 -6.21 1.33 3.01
CA ASN A 197 -6.73 1.19 1.65
C ASN A 197 -7.83 2.24 1.40
N THR A 198 -8.56 2.15 0.29
CA THR A 198 -9.52 3.17 -0.12
C THR A 198 -10.84 3.10 0.67
N LEU A 199 -11.43 4.29 0.94
CA LEU A 199 -12.77 4.39 1.50
C LEU A 199 -13.82 4.01 0.47
N LEU A 200 -14.89 3.34 0.88
CA LEU A 200 -16.01 3.05 -0.02
C LEU A 200 -16.77 4.34 -0.34
N GLY A 201 -16.92 4.63 -1.63
CA GLY A 201 -17.58 5.82 -2.11
C GLY A 201 -18.43 5.57 -3.36
N MET A 202 -19.25 6.57 -3.72
CA MET A 202 -20.11 6.55 -4.89
C MET A 202 -20.32 7.97 -5.44
N ARG A 203 -20.47 8.07 -6.77
CA ARG A 203 -20.98 9.29 -7.42
C ARG A 203 -22.06 8.95 -8.44
N VAL A 204 -22.97 9.89 -8.63
CA VAL A 204 -24.05 9.82 -9.63
C VAL A 204 -23.86 10.96 -10.63
N ASP A 205 -23.88 10.63 -11.91
CA ASP A 205 -23.89 11.61 -12.99
C ASP A 205 -25.29 12.22 -13.12
N LEU A 206 -25.37 13.55 -13.04
CA LEU A 206 -26.65 14.28 -13.03
C LEU A 206 -27.37 14.26 -14.38
N LYS A 207 -26.63 14.09 -15.49
CA LYS A 207 -27.24 14.05 -16.84
C LYS A 207 -27.85 12.67 -17.14
N THR A 208 -27.08 11.64 -16.87
CA THR A 208 -27.51 10.26 -17.13
C THR A 208 -28.36 9.68 -16.00
N LYS A 209 -28.30 10.28 -14.80
CA LYS A 209 -28.93 9.82 -13.54
C LYS A 209 -28.50 8.39 -13.17
N ARG A 210 -27.25 8.05 -13.48
CA ARG A 210 -26.65 6.73 -13.22
C ARG A 210 -25.32 6.87 -12.46
N PRO A 211 -24.86 5.80 -11.79
CA PRO A 211 -23.51 5.76 -11.22
C PRO A 211 -22.45 6.07 -12.28
N VAL A 212 -21.41 6.82 -11.88
CA VAL A 212 -20.32 7.23 -12.78
C VAL A 212 -19.39 6.08 -13.17
N ILE A 213 -19.37 5.00 -12.38
CA ILE A 213 -18.61 3.77 -12.66
C ILE A 213 -19.56 2.56 -12.75
N ALA A 214 -19.16 1.56 -13.55
CA ALA A 214 -19.99 0.37 -13.82
C ALA A 214 -20.34 -0.42 -12.55
N ASN A 215 -19.42 -0.52 -11.60
CA ASN A 215 -19.60 -1.20 -10.32
C ASN A 215 -20.49 -0.44 -9.32
N LYS A 216 -21.03 0.73 -9.69
CA LYS A 216 -21.80 1.65 -8.84
C LYS A 216 -20.98 2.26 -7.71
N MET A 217 -20.38 1.47 -6.84
CA MET A 217 -19.50 1.86 -5.74
C MET A 217 -18.06 1.45 -6.03
N GLY A 218 -17.11 2.23 -5.52
CA GLY A 218 -15.68 1.98 -5.65
C GLY A 218 -14.88 2.58 -4.50
N GLY A 219 -13.59 2.33 -4.48
CA GLY A 219 -12.69 2.90 -3.50
C GLY A 219 -12.42 4.37 -3.79
N PHE A 220 -12.69 5.24 -2.83
CA PHE A 220 -12.38 6.67 -2.86
C PHE A 220 -10.99 6.91 -2.27
N SER A 221 -10.15 7.61 -3.02
CA SER A 221 -8.78 8.00 -2.65
C SER A 221 -8.49 9.42 -3.13
N GLY A 222 -7.42 10.03 -2.62
CA GLY A 222 -7.01 11.40 -2.92
C GLY A 222 -6.82 12.22 -1.66
N HIS A 223 -6.51 13.50 -1.81
CA HIS A 223 -6.14 14.37 -0.69
C HIS A 223 -7.23 14.48 0.39
N ALA A 224 -8.49 14.45 0.00
CA ALA A 224 -9.64 14.55 0.90
C ALA A 224 -9.68 13.47 2.01
N ILE A 225 -8.99 12.33 1.85
CA ILE A 225 -8.98 11.26 2.87
C ILE A 225 -7.87 11.38 3.90
N LEU A 226 -6.94 12.32 3.76
CA LEU A 226 -5.77 12.47 4.66
C LEU A 226 -6.15 12.50 6.15
N PRO A 227 -7.11 13.31 6.62
CA PRO A 227 -7.47 13.34 8.03
C PRO A 227 -8.02 12.02 8.56
N VAL A 228 -8.65 11.23 7.70
CA VAL A 228 -9.15 9.89 8.06
C VAL A 228 -7.98 8.90 8.19
N ALA A 229 -7.04 8.96 7.25
CA ALA A 229 -5.84 8.12 7.27
C ALA A 229 -4.98 8.41 8.50
N LEU A 230 -4.70 9.68 8.79
CA LEU A 230 -3.94 10.11 9.98
C LEU A 230 -4.56 9.59 11.27
N ARG A 231 -5.88 9.78 11.45
CA ARG A 231 -6.60 9.26 12.61
C ARG A 231 -6.44 7.75 12.76
N MET A 232 -6.55 7.00 11.66
CA MET A 232 -6.44 5.54 11.70
C MET A 232 -5.01 5.07 11.98
N VAL A 233 -4.00 5.73 11.40
CA VAL A 233 -2.59 5.46 11.72
C VAL A 233 -2.31 5.71 13.20
N TRP A 234 -2.76 6.85 13.74
CA TRP A 234 -2.66 7.17 15.17
C TRP A 234 -3.25 6.07 16.06
N GLN A 235 -4.50 5.67 15.78
CA GLN A 235 -5.19 4.64 16.56
C GLN A 235 -4.47 3.28 16.50
N VAL A 236 -3.96 2.90 15.33
CA VAL A 236 -3.23 1.63 15.17
C VAL A 236 -1.87 1.70 15.86
N TYR A 237 -1.18 2.84 15.83
CA TYR A 237 0.10 3.02 16.54
C TYR A 237 -0.05 2.84 18.05
N GLU A 238 -1.14 3.36 18.64
CA GLU A 238 -1.45 3.10 20.06
C GLU A 238 -1.83 1.64 20.35
N ALA A 239 -2.33 0.92 19.35
CA ALA A 239 -2.95 -0.40 19.54
C ALA A 239 -1.99 -1.57 19.40
N VAL A 240 -0.90 -1.44 18.61
CA VAL A 240 0.07 -2.51 18.29
C VAL A 240 1.51 -2.06 18.50
N LYS A 241 2.45 -3.00 18.51
CA LYS A 241 3.90 -2.72 18.62
C LYS A 241 4.64 -2.83 17.29
N LEU A 242 3.91 -3.11 16.23
CA LEU A 242 4.46 -3.30 14.90
C LEU A 242 4.77 -1.97 14.22
N PRO A 243 5.81 -1.90 13.36
CA PRO A 243 6.03 -0.76 12.49
C PRO A 243 4.84 -0.58 11.53
N ILE A 244 4.56 0.67 11.20
CA ILE A 244 3.41 1.04 10.36
C ILE A 244 3.88 1.69 9.07
N VAL A 245 3.26 1.29 7.96
CA VAL A 245 3.33 2.02 6.69
C VAL A 245 2.02 2.78 6.53
N GLY A 246 2.08 4.11 6.66
CA GLY A 246 0.92 4.99 6.54
C GLY A 246 0.65 5.36 5.09
N MET A 247 -0.64 5.40 4.70
CA MET A 247 -1.05 5.89 3.38
C MET A 247 -2.46 6.44 3.41
N GLY A 248 -2.74 7.33 2.45
CA GLY A 248 -4.07 7.91 2.24
C GLY A 248 -4.01 9.44 2.23
N GLY A 249 -4.11 10.02 1.04
CA GLY A 249 -4.18 11.44 0.81
C GLY A 249 -2.86 12.20 0.80
N VAL A 250 -1.75 11.58 1.16
CA VAL A 250 -0.42 12.22 1.22
C VAL A 250 0.01 12.68 -0.16
N SER A 251 0.43 13.97 -0.26
CA SER A 251 0.81 14.63 -1.51
C SER A 251 1.96 15.65 -1.35
N SER A 252 2.44 15.86 -0.11
CA SER A 252 3.54 16.80 0.20
C SER A 252 4.53 16.21 1.21
N ALA A 253 5.70 16.87 1.37
CA ALA A 253 6.71 16.50 2.36
C ALA A 253 6.22 16.75 3.80
N GLU A 254 5.44 17.81 4.00
CA GLU A 254 4.80 18.13 5.27
C GLU A 254 3.86 17.01 5.72
N GLU A 255 3.07 16.49 4.80
CA GLU A 255 2.12 15.40 5.09
C GLU A 255 2.83 14.04 5.33
N VAL A 256 4.02 13.82 4.74
CA VAL A 256 4.88 12.69 5.12
C VAL A 256 5.31 12.82 6.58
N ILE A 257 5.77 14.01 6.99
CA ILE A 257 6.16 14.26 8.38
C ILE A 257 4.96 14.10 9.32
N GLU A 258 3.80 14.64 8.96
CA GLU A 258 2.56 14.50 9.73
C GLU A 258 2.17 13.03 9.92
N MET A 259 2.25 12.23 8.86
CA MET A 259 1.99 10.79 8.92
C MET A 259 2.99 10.04 9.83
N MET A 260 4.26 10.44 9.80
CA MET A 260 5.30 9.87 10.68
C MET A 260 5.10 10.29 12.14
N LEU A 261 4.72 11.54 12.41
CA LEU A 261 4.34 11.99 13.75
C LEU A 261 3.14 11.22 14.32
N ALA A 262 2.18 10.83 13.45
CA ALA A 262 1.05 9.98 13.82
C ALA A 262 1.45 8.51 14.06
N GLY A 263 2.69 8.09 13.77
CA GLY A 263 3.22 6.77 14.06
C GLY A 263 3.69 5.95 12.85
N ALA A 264 3.60 6.47 11.63
CA ALA A 264 4.11 5.75 10.47
C ALA A 264 5.64 5.71 10.43
N THR A 265 6.21 4.55 10.15
CA THR A 265 7.65 4.32 9.91
C THR A 265 8.03 4.65 8.47
N ALA A 266 7.15 4.35 7.54
CA ALA A 266 7.27 4.70 6.12
C ALA A 266 5.89 5.15 5.59
N VAL A 267 5.87 5.81 4.43
CA VAL A 267 4.67 6.43 3.89
C VAL A 267 4.49 6.04 2.43
N GLU A 268 3.36 5.42 2.11
CA GLU A 268 2.99 5.13 0.73
C GLU A 268 2.22 6.30 0.09
N ILE A 269 2.69 6.73 -1.07
CA ILE A 269 2.08 7.76 -1.91
C ILE A 269 1.20 7.09 -2.96
N GLY A 270 -0.11 7.34 -2.91
CA GLY A 270 -1.09 6.71 -3.78
C GLY A 270 -1.58 7.63 -4.91
N ALA A 271 -2.79 8.16 -4.77
CA ALA A 271 -3.47 8.94 -5.81
C ALA A 271 -2.68 10.15 -6.31
N ALA A 272 -1.78 10.72 -5.52
CA ALA A 272 -0.90 11.81 -5.93
C ALA A 272 -0.05 11.45 -7.16
N ASN A 273 0.40 10.19 -7.28
CA ASN A 273 1.15 9.71 -8.47
C ASN A 273 0.33 9.74 -9.76
N LEU A 274 -1.00 9.66 -9.66
CA LEU A 274 -1.90 9.70 -10.82
C LEU A 274 -2.22 11.13 -11.25
N VAL A 275 -2.07 12.10 -10.33
CA VAL A 275 -2.22 13.54 -10.59
C VAL A 275 -0.92 14.13 -11.12
N ASP A 276 0.19 13.75 -10.48
CA ASP A 276 1.55 14.18 -10.84
C ASP A 276 2.49 12.97 -10.79
N PRO A 277 2.97 12.48 -11.94
CA PRO A 277 3.87 11.33 -11.98
C PRO A 277 5.22 11.58 -11.29
N PHE A 278 5.57 12.84 -10.99
CA PHE A 278 6.75 13.23 -10.22
C PHE A 278 6.47 13.40 -8.72
N ALA A 279 5.27 13.11 -8.22
CA ALA A 279 4.88 13.37 -6.82
C ALA A 279 5.87 12.79 -5.82
N CYS A 280 6.20 11.50 -5.91
CA CYS A 280 7.17 10.87 -5.01
C CYS A 280 8.54 11.56 -5.05
N LYS A 281 9.06 11.84 -6.25
CA LYS A 281 10.34 12.51 -6.44
C LYS A 281 10.34 13.90 -5.78
N ARG A 282 9.32 14.72 -6.05
CA ARG A 282 9.19 16.07 -5.48
C ARG A 282 9.10 16.05 -3.96
N ILE A 283 8.34 15.12 -3.40
CA ILE A 283 8.25 14.92 -1.94
C ILE A 283 9.63 14.63 -1.36
N ILE A 284 10.38 13.67 -1.93
CA ILE A 284 11.71 13.29 -1.46
C ILE A 284 12.69 14.47 -1.54
N GLU A 285 12.67 15.23 -2.64
CA GLU A 285 13.51 16.39 -2.83
C GLU A 285 13.18 17.54 -1.85
N ALA A 286 11.91 17.70 -1.46
CA ALA A 286 11.47 18.72 -0.52
C ALA A 286 11.73 18.34 0.95
N LEU A 287 11.74 17.05 1.30
CA LEU A 287 11.87 16.57 2.68
C LEU A 287 13.03 17.21 3.47
N PRO A 288 14.27 17.35 2.95
CA PRO A 288 15.35 17.96 3.72
C PRO A 288 15.05 19.40 4.16
N THR A 289 14.54 20.23 3.24
CA THR A 289 14.21 21.64 3.52
C THR A 289 13.06 21.77 4.49
N VAL A 290 12.02 20.94 4.31
CA VAL A 290 10.86 20.93 5.20
C VAL A 290 11.26 20.46 6.60
N CYS A 291 12.05 19.40 6.72
CA CYS A 291 12.58 18.95 8.01
C CYS A 291 13.39 20.07 8.72
N GLU A 292 14.27 20.75 8.00
CA GLU A 292 15.07 21.86 8.55
C GLU A 292 14.17 22.98 9.09
N SER A 293 13.08 23.32 8.39
CA SER A 293 12.13 24.36 8.82
C SER A 293 11.40 24.04 10.14
N TYR A 294 11.24 22.75 10.44
CA TYR A 294 10.63 22.24 11.69
C TYR A 294 11.69 21.80 12.73
N GLY A 295 12.99 22.02 12.48
CA GLY A 295 14.06 21.64 13.39
C GLY A 295 14.30 20.12 13.47
N ILE A 296 13.82 19.36 12.49
CA ILE A 296 13.96 17.90 12.42
C ILE A 296 15.32 17.59 11.78
N THR A 297 16.18 16.88 12.50
CA THR A 297 17.51 16.47 12.02
C THR A 297 17.54 15.02 11.54
N LYS A 298 16.57 14.21 11.99
CA LYS A 298 16.52 12.77 11.69
C LYS A 298 15.07 12.30 11.70
N LEU A 299 14.60 11.78 10.57
CA LEU A 299 13.20 11.37 10.41
C LEU A 299 12.80 10.21 11.32
N GLU A 300 13.69 9.23 11.51
CA GLU A 300 13.39 8.07 12.37
C GLU A 300 13.04 8.47 13.82
N GLU A 301 13.53 9.63 14.29
CA GLU A 301 13.31 10.12 15.67
C GLU A 301 11.95 10.77 15.89
N ILE A 302 11.23 11.12 14.82
CA ILE A 302 9.90 11.73 14.93
C ILE A 302 8.76 10.73 14.86
N ILE A 303 9.04 9.44 14.63
CA ILE A 303 8.00 8.40 14.52
C ILE A 303 7.22 8.33 15.84
N GLY A 304 5.89 8.59 15.75
CA GLY A 304 5.01 8.65 16.91
C GLY A 304 5.25 9.86 17.83
N GLY A 305 6.02 10.84 17.40
CA GLY A 305 6.32 12.04 18.19
C GLY A 305 5.13 12.97 18.46
N GLY A 306 3.98 12.70 17.87
CA GLY A 306 2.72 13.37 18.12
C GLY A 306 1.98 12.87 19.36
N HIS A 307 2.29 11.68 19.89
CA HIS A 307 1.63 11.02 21.03
C HIS A 307 2.04 11.53 22.39
#